data_e97d7e6adb25f942e252d84269564752
#
_entry.id   e97d7e6adb25f942e252d84269564752
#
_cell.length_a   1.000
_cell.length_b   1.000
_cell.length_c   1.000
_cell.angle_alpha   90.00
_cell.angle_beta   90.00
_cell.angle_gamma   90.00
#
_symmetry.space_group_name_H-M   'P 1'
#
loop_
_entity.id
_entity.type
_entity.pdbx_description
1 polymer ?
#
loop_
_entity_poly.entity_id
_entity_poly.type
_entity_poly.pdbx_seq_one_letter_code
_entity_poly.pdbx_strand_id
1 'polypeptide(L)'
;MMVPGNQRGEKLIYALFGDSVVRKQEEEIRAKAIEVIEFLNLKHLTQEVAGNLSGGQKKLLELGRTMMVEANLVLLDEVGAGVNRTLLNEISDAILRLNKERNYTFFVIEHDMDLIEKICDPVIVMAEGSVLFQGDFAEVKSNEEVIEAYLGRGLKSKQ
;
A
#
# COMPACT_ATOMS: atom_id res chain seq x y z
N MET A 1 8.24 6.72 -13.56
CA MET A 1 8.40 6.10 -12.22
C MET A 1 9.87 6.19 -11.82
N MET A 2 10.21 7.02 -10.84
CA MET A 2 11.60 7.30 -10.45
C MET A 2 11.97 6.57 -9.16
N VAL A 3 11.73 5.27 -9.08
CA VAL A 3 11.92 4.54 -7.82
C VAL A 3 13.04 3.51 -7.82
N PRO A 4 13.39 2.83 -8.92
CA PRO A 4 14.49 1.90 -8.89
C PRO A 4 15.81 2.59 -8.57
N GLY A 5 16.48 2.13 -7.51
CA GLY A 5 17.83 2.60 -7.17
C GLY A 5 18.89 2.14 -8.19
N ASN A 6 20.09 2.70 -8.11
CA ASN A 6 21.24 2.32 -8.93
C ASN A 6 21.04 2.44 -10.45
N GLN A 7 20.33 3.45 -10.91
CA GLN A 7 20.20 3.72 -12.33
C GLN A 7 21.57 4.16 -12.89
N ARG A 8 22.10 3.37 -13.82
CA ARG A 8 23.44 3.64 -14.40
C ARG A 8 23.49 4.95 -15.16
N GLY A 9 22.37 5.38 -15.75
CA GLY A 9 22.26 6.66 -16.45
C GLY A 9 22.47 7.91 -15.57
N GLU A 10 22.36 7.78 -14.25
CA GLU A 10 22.65 8.86 -13.29
C GLU A 10 24.16 9.08 -13.08
N LYS A 11 24.99 8.15 -13.50
CA LYS A 11 26.47 8.27 -13.40
C LYS A 11 27.03 8.90 -14.66
N LEU A 12 27.76 10.01 -14.53
CA LEU A 12 28.30 10.81 -15.62
C LEU A 12 29.05 9.98 -16.69
N ILE A 13 29.84 8.97 -16.26
CA ILE A 13 30.59 8.10 -17.14
C ILE A 13 29.68 7.27 -18.05
N TYR A 14 28.58 6.71 -17.50
CA TYR A 14 27.62 5.93 -18.27
C TYR A 14 26.73 6.81 -19.15
N ALA A 15 26.44 8.03 -18.74
CA ALA A 15 25.73 9.00 -19.57
C ALA A 15 26.53 9.41 -20.82
N LEU A 16 27.86 9.44 -20.73
CA LEU A 16 28.73 9.84 -21.84
C LEU A 16 29.14 8.68 -22.76
N PHE A 17 29.32 7.46 -22.20
CA PHE A 17 29.93 6.33 -22.93
C PHE A 17 29.14 5.02 -22.83
N GLY A 18 28.05 4.98 -22.09
CA GLY A 18 27.32 3.76 -21.78
C GLY A 18 25.96 3.59 -22.45
N ASP A 19 25.74 4.19 -23.61
CA ASP A 19 24.42 4.27 -24.28
C ASP A 19 23.69 2.91 -24.37
N SER A 20 24.34 1.85 -24.79
CA SER A 20 23.71 0.52 -24.91
C SER A 20 23.33 -0.12 -23.55
N VAL A 21 24.16 0.09 -22.52
CA VAL A 21 23.93 -0.44 -21.18
C VAL A 21 22.82 0.33 -20.48
N VAL A 22 22.81 1.64 -20.64
CA VAL A 22 21.75 2.51 -20.10
C VAL A 22 20.42 2.19 -20.76
N ARG A 23 20.36 2.10 -22.09
CA ARG A 23 19.14 1.75 -22.82
C ARG A 23 18.57 0.42 -22.38
N LYS A 24 19.40 -0.62 -22.25
CA LYS A 24 18.93 -1.94 -21.80
C LYS A 24 18.30 -1.85 -20.40
N GLN A 25 18.95 -1.14 -19.47
CA GLN A 25 18.41 -0.95 -18.12
C GLN A 25 17.09 -0.15 -18.14
N GLU A 26 16.99 0.89 -18.95
CA GLU A 26 15.76 1.68 -19.10
C GLU A 26 14.62 0.84 -19.69
N GLU A 27 14.91 -0.02 -20.66
CA GLU A 27 13.93 -0.96 -21.23
C GLU A 27 13.41 -1.95 -20.16
N GLU A 28 14.30 -2.52 -19.36
CA GLU A 28 13.94 -3.41 -18.24
C GLU A 28 13.07 -2.70 -17.20
N ILE A 29 13.46 -1.48 -16.78
CA ILE A 29 12.70 -0.67 -15.84
C ILE A 29 11.33 -0.30 -16.43
N ARG A 30 11.29 0.05 -17.70
CA ARG A 30 10.03 0.38 -18.39
C ARG A 30 9.09 -0.83 -18.48
N ALA A 31 9.62 -2.00 -18.81
CA ALA A 31 8.85 -3.24 -18.86
C ALA A 31 8.25 -3.56 -17.49
N LYS A 32 9.06 -3.47 -16.43
CA LYS A 32 8.59 -3.64 -15.05
C LYS A 32 7.53 -2.61 -14.65
N ALA A 33 7.70 -1.34 -15.03
CA ALA A 33 6.72 -0.30 -14.76
C ALA A 33 5.37 -0.57 -15.45
N ILE A 34 5.39 -1.09 -16.69
CA ILE A 34 4.18 -1.47 -17.42
C ILE A 34 3.49 -2.65 -16.71
N GLU A 35 4.24 -3.68 -16.31
CA GLU A 35 3.71 -4.82 -15.53
C GLU A 35 3.02 -4.35 -14.25
N VAL A 36 3.64 -3.43 -13.50
CA VAL A 36 3.07 -2.86 -12.28
C VAL A 36 1.77 -2.09 -12.56
N ILE A 37 1.75 -1.28 -13.60
CA ILE A 37 0.57 -0.50 -14.00
C ILE A 37 -0.58 -1.44 -14.41
N GLU A 38 -0.29 -2.53 -15.13
CA GLU A 38 -1.27 -3.55 -15.50
C GLU A 38 -1.78 -4.32 -14.28
N PHE A 39 -0.88 -4.72 -13.38
CA PHE A 39 -1.25 -5.38 -12.13
C PHE A 39 -2.24 -4.57 -11.30
N LEU A 40 -2.08 -3.25 -11.27
CA LEU A 40 -2.93 -2.32 -10.53
C LEU A 40 -4.17 -1.85 -11.31
N ASN A 41 -4.45 -2.42 -12.49
CA ASN A 41 -5.55 -2.01 -13.37
C ASN A 41 -5.51 -0.52 -13.81
N LEU A 42 -4.32 0.09 -13.82
CA LEU A 42 -4.12 1.49 -14.20
C LEU A 42 -3.71 1.69 -15.67
N LYS A 43 -3.76 0.63 -16.51
CA LYS A 43 -3.31 0.67 -17.92
C LYS A 43 -3.98 1.78 -18.72
N HIS A 44 -5.27 1.99 -18.51
CA HIS A 44 -6.06 3.03 -19.19
C HIS A 44 -5.63 4.47 -18.83
N LEU A 45 -4.84 4.64 -17.77
CA LEU A 45 -4.32 5.93 -17.29
C LEU A 45 -2.83 6.15 -17.60
N THR A 46 -2.21 5.26 -18.38
CA THR A 46 -0.75 5.30 -18.65
C THR A 46 -0.29 6.62 -19.28
N GLN A 47 -1.14 7.27 -20.05
CA GLN A 47 -0.85 8.54 -20.72
C GLN A 47 -1.37 9.77 -19.95
N GLU A 48 -2.06 9.55 -18.82
CA GLU A 48 -2.57 10.64 -18.02
C GLU A 48 -1.47 11.30 -17.20
N VAL A 49 -1.60 12.61 -17.02
CA VAL A 49 -0.76 13.38 -16.11
C VAL A 49 -1.09 12.95 -14.68
N ALA A 50 -0.08 12.60 -13.89
CA ALA A 50 -0.27 12.11 -12.51
C ALA A 50 -1.08 13.07 -11.62
N GLY A 51 -1.08 14.36 -11.92
CA GLY A 51 -1.90 15.37 -11.26
C GLY A 51 -3.41 15.14 -11.42
N ASN A 52 -3.83 14.58 -12.55
CA ASN A 52 -5.24 14.32 -12.88
C ASN A 52 -5.82 13.04 -12.26
N LEU A 53 -4.96 12.20 -11.67
CA LEU A 53 -5.40 10.98 -11.00
C LEU A 53 -6.25 11.31 -9.77
N SER A 54 -7.30 10.52 -9.56
CA SER A 54 -8.09 10.57 -8.31
C SER A 54 -7.24 10.21 -7.09
N GLY A 55 -7.71 10.55 -5.89
CA GLY A 55 -7.01 10.23 -4.64
C GLY A 55 -6.68 8.74 -4.51
N GLY A 56 -7.62 7.86 -4.80
CA GLY A 56 -7.39 6.42 -4.74
C GLY A 56 -6.48 5.89 -5.85
N GLN A 57 -6.56 6.43 -7.07
CA GLN A 57 -5.62 6.08 -8.14
C GLN A 57 -4.18 6.48 -7.77
N LYS A 58 -4.01 7.62 -7.09
CA LYS A 58 -2.71 8.03 -6.54
C LYS A 58 -2.22 7.03 -5.48
N LYS A 59 -3.09 6.55 -4.58
CA LYS A 59 -2.76 5.54 -3.58
C LYS A 59 -2.39 4.19 -4.22
N LEU A 60 -3.13 3.74 -5.25
CA LEU A 60 -2.72 2.56 -6.04
C LEU A 60 -1.35 2.76 -6.70
N LEU A 61 -1.07 3.95 -7.22
CA LEU A 61 0.24 4.25 -7.80
C LEU A 61 1.36 4.25 -6.73
N GLU A 62 1.09 4.71 -5.52
CA GLU A 62 2.01 4.62 -4.39
C GLU A 62 2.31 3.16 -4.02
N LEU A 63 1.28 2.31 -3.97
CA LEU A 63 1.46 0.86 -3.79
C LEU A 63 2.33 0.28 -4.92
N GLY A 64 2.10 0.68 -6.17
CA GLY A 64 2.93 0.28 -7.32
C GLY A 64 4.39 0.68 -7.21
N ARG A 65 4.70 1.76 -6.51
CA ARG A 65 6.08 2.17 -6.26
C ARG A 65 6.82 1.17 -5.38
N THR A 66 6.16 0.53 -4.43
CA THR A 66 6.77 -0.52 -3.60
C THR A 66 7.13 -1.75 -4.43
N MET A 67 6.34 -2.06 -5.48
CA MET A 67 6.65 -3.15 -6.42
C MET A 67 7.89 -2.87 -7.26
N MET A 68 8.17 -1.60 -7.55
CA MET A 68 9.37 -1.21 -8.32
C MET A 68 10.67 -1.45 -7.54
N VAL A 69 10.64 -1.41 -6.20
CA VAL A 69 11.81 -1.61 -5.32
C VAL A 69 11.90 -3.01 -4.73
N GLU A 70 10.97 -3.92 -5.07
CA GLU A 70 10.94 -5.31 -4.58
C GLU A 70 10.95 -5.39 -3.04
N ALA A 71 10.11 -4.58 -2.42
CA ALA A 71 10.00 -4.55 -0.97
C ALA A 71 9.39 -5.87 -0.46
N ASN A 72 10.00 -6.48 0.57
CA ASN A 72 9.46 -7.67 1.22
C ASN A 72 8.46 -7.30 2.32
N LEU A 73 8.61 -6.12 2.93
CA LEU A 73 7.72 -5.55 3.94
C LEU A 73 7.30 -4.15 3.53
N VAL A 74 6.01 -3.90 3.57
CA VAL A 74 5.41 -2.60 3.25
C VAL A 74 4.60 -2.12 4.46
N LEU A 75 4.91 -0.91 4.91
CA LEU A 75 4.16 -0.25 5.98
C LEU A 75 3.12 0.68 5.33
N LEU A 76 1.87 0.48 5.68
CA LEU A 76 0.73 1.25 5.18
C LEU A 76 0.08 1.98 6.34
N ASP A 77 -0.06 3.30 6.20
CA ASP A 77 -0.67 4.15 7.19
C ASP A 77 -1.88 4.86 6.59
N GLU A 78 -3.08 4.53 7.11
CA GLU A 78 -4.38 5.09 6.71
C GLU A 78 -4.60 5.11 5.19
N VAL A 79 -4.41 3.96 4.51
CA VAL A 79 -4.58 3.88 3.06
C VAL A 79 -6.01 4.16 2.61
N GLY A 80 -7.00 3.91 3.49
CA GLY A 80 -8.42 4.17 3.25
C GLY A 80 -8.83 5.63 3.36
N ALA A 81 -7.99 6.51 3.95
CA ALA A 81 -8.37 7.89 4.21
C ALA A 81 -8.66 8.68 2.91
N GLY A 82 -9.87 9.23 2.80
CA GLY A 82 -10.31 10.04 1.65
C GLY A 82 -10.56 9.24 0.36
N VAL A 83 -10.64 7.92 0.43
CA VAL A 83 -10.89 7.03 -0.70
C VAL A 83 -12.36 6.58 -0.68
N ASN A 84 -13.02 6.57 -1.85
CA ASN A 84 -14.37 6.01 -1.95
C ASN A 84 -14.33 4.46 -1.84
N ARG A 85 -15.49 3.86 -1.51
CA ARG A 85 -15.60 2.42 -1.23
C ARG A 85 -15.14 1.53 -2.40
N THR A 86 -15.43 1.92 -3.63
CA THR A 86 -15.04 1.14 -4.82
C THR A 86 -13.53 1.05 -4.93
N LEU A 87 -12.86 2.18 -4.81
CA LEU A 87 -11.40 2.29 -4.92
C LEU A 87 -10.70 1.67 -3.70
N LEU A 88 -11.32 1.73 -2.51
CA LEU A 88 -10.84 1.03 -1.32
C LEU A 88 -10.84 -0.49 -1.53
N ASN A 89 -11.87 -1.02 -2.19
CA ASN A 89 -11.91 -2.43 -2.57
C ASN A 89 -10.79 -2.79 -3.55
N GLU A 90 -10.53 -1.95 -4.55
CA GLU A 90 -9.42 -2.16 -5.50
C GLU A 90 -8.05 -2.17 -4.80
N ILE A 91 -7.84 -1.25 -3.84
CA ILE A 91 -6.61 -1.22 -3.02
C ILE A 91 -6.49 -2.49 -2.18
N SER A 92 -7.57 -2.91 -1.52
CA SER A 92 -7.61 -4.13 -0.72
C SER A 92 -7.26 -5.36 -1.56
N ASP A 93 -7.87 -5.48 -2.73
CA ASP A 93 -7.64 -6.61 -3.65
C ASP A 93 -6.19 -6.61 -4.16
N ALA A 94 -5.61 -5.44 -4.42
CA ALA A 94 -4.20 -5.31 -4.80
C ALA A 94 -3.26 -5.75 -3.66
N ILE A 95 -3.55 -5.36 -2.41
CA ILE A 95 -2.79 -5.77 -1.22
C ILE A 95 -2.83 -7.30 -1.05
N LEU A 96 -4.03 -7.90 -1.10
CA LEU A 96 -4.21 -9.35 -0.98
C LEU A 96 -3.50 -10.11 -2.11
N ARG A 97 -3.57 -9.62 -3.34
CA ARG A 97 -2.86 -10.22 -4.47
C ARG A 97 -1.35 -10.12 -4.32
N LEU A 98 -0.82 -8.98 -3.88
CA LEU A 98 0.61 -8.82 -3.62
C LEU A 98 1.09 -9.76 -2.51
N ASN A 99 0.32 -9.90 -1.44
CA ASN A 99 0.63 -10.85 -0.38
C ASN A 99 0.64 -12.28 -0.91
N LYS A 100 -0.42 -12.71 -1.59
CA LYS A 100 -0.61 -14.10 -2.03
C LYS A 100 0.28 -14.49 -3.22
N GLU A 101 0.40 -13.61 -4.22
CA GLU A 101 1.07 -13.91 -5.49
C GLU A 101 2.55 -13.54 -5.51
N ARG A 102 2.95 -12.57 -4.67
CA ARG A 102 4.30 -11.99 -4.66
C ARG A 102 5.00 -12.10 -3.30
N ASN A 103 4.38 -12.75 -2.30
CA ASN A 103 4.91 -12.93 -0.95
C ASN A 103 5.27 -11.62 -0.22
N TYR A 104 4.54 -10.55 -0.48
CA TYR A 104 4.69 -9.31 0.28
C TYR A 104 4.12 -9.47 1.67
N THR A 105 4.80 -8.92 2.66
CA THR A 105 4.27 -8.75 4.01
C THR A 105 3.81 -7.30 4.16
N PHE A 106 2.61 -7.11 4.71
CA PHE A 106 2.07 -5.78 4.99
C PHE A 106 1.91 -5.58 6.49
N PHE A 107 2.31 -4.41 6.97
CA PHE A 107 1.93 -3.90 8.28
C PHE A 107 1.03 -2.70 8.05
N VAL A 108 -0.23 -2.82 8.47
CA VAL A 108 -1.29 -1.85 8.14
C VAL A 108 -1.75 -1.16 9.42
N ILE A 109 -1.74 0.16 9.43
CA ILE A 109 -2.36 0.97 10.47
C ILE A 109 -3.65 1.52 9.88
N GLU A 110 -4.77 1.14 10.44
CA GLU A 110 -6.09 1.51 9.95
C GLU A 110 -7.12 1.58 11.08
N HIS A 111 -8.20 2.28 10.81
CA HIS A 111 -9.35 2.39 11.69
C HIS A 111 -10.68 2.00 11.01
N ASP A 112 -10.67 1.71 9.70
CA ASP A 112 -11.82 1.16 8.95
C ASP A 112 -11.90 -0.35 9.22
N MET A 113 -12.90 -0.74 10.04
CA MET A 113 -13.06 -2.12 10.47
C MET A 113 -13.35 -3.09 9.33
N ASP A 114 -14.07 -2.66 8.28
CA ASP A 114 -14.35 -3.51 7.12
C ASP A 114 -13.05 -3.78 6.31
N LEU A 115 -12.16 -2.79 6.25
CA LEU A 115 -10.87 -2.95 5.61
C LEU A 115 -9.98 -3.90 6.42
N ILE A 116 -9.89 -3.70 7.74
CA ILE A 116 -9.11 -4.55 8.64
C ILE A 116 -9.59 -6.00 8.55
N GLU A 117 -10.91 -6.25 8.66
CA GLU A 117 -11.49 -7.59 8.53
C GLU A 117 -11.11 -8.27 7.21
N LYS A 118 -11.05 -7.49 6.13
CA LYS A 118 -10.78 -8.02 4.79
C LYS A 118 -9.32 -8.39 4.56
N ILE A 119 -8.35 -7.61 5.10
CA ILE A 119 -6.94 -7.73 4.70
C ILE A 119 -5.95 -8.05 5.83
N CYS A 120 -6.37 -7.99 7.10
CA CYS A 120 -5.45 -8.13 8.22
C CYS A 120 -5.64 -9.46 8.98
N ASP A 121 -4.54 -10.17 9.17
CA ASP A 121 -4.43 -11.33 10.04
C ASP A 121 -2.94 -11.52 10.44
N PRO A 122 -2.61 -11.47 11.75
CA PRO A 122 -3.46 -11.11 12.88
C PRO A 122 -3.75 -9.61 12.96
N VAL A 123 -4.71 -9.25 13.81
CA VAL A 123 -5.02 -7.86 14.18
C VAL A 123 -4.43 -7.56 15.55
N ILE A 124 -3.74 -6.43 15.66
CA ILE A 124 -3.18 -5.91 16.93
C ILE A 124 -3.92 -4.63 17.28
N VAL A 125 -4.61 -4.64 18.41
CA VAL A 125 -5.32 -3.46 18.93
C VAL A 125 -4.41 -2.74 19.92
N MET A 126 -4.25 -1.43 19.70
CA MET A 126 -3.46 -0.57 20.57
C MET A 126 -4.34 0.48 21.24
N ALA A 127 -4.11 0.73 22.52
CA ALA A 127 -4.70 1.81 23.28
C ALA A 127 -3.66 2.44 24.20
N GLU A 128 -3.67 3.78 24.33
CA GLU A 128 -2.78 4.53 25.21
C GLU A 128 -1.28 4.20 25.08
N GLY A 129 -0.85 3.92 23.82
CA GLY A 129 0.55 3.61 23.52
C GLY A 129 0.97 2.17 23.84
N SER A 130 0.04 1.29 24.23
CA SER A 130 0.29 -0.11 24.57
C SER A 130 -0.56 -1.04 23.75
N VAL A 131 -0.09 -2.29 23.55
CA VAL A 131 -0.90 -3.35 22.96
C VAL A 131 -1.97 -3.75 23.97
N LEU A 132 -3.23 -3.60 23.57
CA LEU A 132 -4.38 -3.99 24.36
C LEU A 132 -4.77 -5.46 24.11
N PHE A 133 -4.82 -5.83 22.84
CA PHE A 133 -5.20 -7.19 22.42
C PHE A 133 -4.55 -7.56 21.10
N GLN A 134 -4.35 -8.85 20.88
CA GLN A 134 -3.90 -9.41 19.60
C GLN A 134 -4.63 -10.73 19.34
N GLY A 135 -5.20 -10.87 18.13
CA GLY A 135 -5.90 -12.08 17.74
C GLY A 135 -6.42 -11.99 16.32
N ASP A 136 -7.28 -12.91 15.92
CA ASP A 136 -8.03 -12.77 14.69
C ASP A 136 -9.12 -11.68 14.82
N PHE A 137 -9.70 -11.26 13.68
CA PHE A 137 -10.69 -10.18 13.69
C PHE A 137 -11.96 -10.51 14.49
N ALA A 138 -12.39 -11.78 14.52
CA ALA A 138 -13.58 -12.21 15.26
C ALA A 138 -13.32 -12.15 16.77
N GLU A 139 -12.13 -12.54 17.22
CA GLU A 139 -11.70 -12.42 18.62
C GLU A 139 -11.61 -10.95 19.03
N VAL A 140 -11.02 -10.08 18.20
CA VAL A 140 -10.94 -8.63 18.43
C VAL A 140 -12.35 -8.03 18.58
N LYS A 141 -13.27 -8.38 17.69
CA LYS A 141 -14.64 -7.84 17.66
C LYS A 141 -15.48 -8.27 18.88
N SER A 142 -15.17 -9.39 19.48
CA SER A 142 -15.86 -9.95 20.65
C SER A 142 -15.20 -9.62 21.99
N ASN A 143 -14.00 -9.03 21.97
CA ASN A 143 -13.25 -8.74 23.19
C ASN A 143 -13.83 -7.52 23.92
N GLU A 144 -14.24 -7.71 25.19
CA GLU A 144 -14.89 -6.67 26.00
C GLU A 144 -13.98 -5.46 26.25
N GLU A 145 -12.66 -5.66 26.47
CA GLU A 145 -11.71 -4.58 26.69
C GLU A 145 -11.54 -3.72 25.44
N VAL A 146 -11.51 -4.35 24.25
CA VAL A 146 -11.46 -3.66 22.97
C VAL A 146 -12.73 -2.85 22.75
N ILE A 147 -13.91 -3.45 22.99
CA ILE A 147 -15.21 -2.79 22.87
C ILE A 147 -15.26 -1.57 23.79
N GLU A 148 -14.86 -1.71 25.06
CA GLU A 148 -14.83 -0.61 26.02
C GLU A 148 -13.87 0.51 25.61
N ALA A 149 -12.67 0.17 25.13
CA ALA A 149 -11.69 1.15 24.66
C ALA A 149 -12.20 1.97 23.46
N TYR A 150 -12.97 1.36 22.57
CA TYR A 150 -13.56 2.04 21.41
C TYR A 150 -14.85 2.79 21.73
N LEU A 151 -15.77 2.19 22.48
CA LEU A 151 -17.08 2.75 22.83
C LEU A 151 -17.03 3.64 24.09
N GLY A 152 -16.22 3.29 25.08
CA GLY A 152 -16.12 4.01 26.35
C GLY A 152 -15.61 5.45 26.20
N ARG A 153 -14.80 5.73 25.19
CA ARG A 153 -14.36 7.10 24.87
C ARG A 153 -15.49 7.99 24.32
N GLY A 154 -16.50 7.39 23.68
CA GLY A 154 -17.66 8.13 23.17
C GLY A 154 -18.63 8.59 24.26
N LEU A 155 -18.67 7.92 25.42
CA LEU A 155 -19.57 8.23 26.52
C LEU A 155 -18.98 9.18 27.57
N LYS A 156 -17.65 9.17 27.76
CA LYS A 156 -16.98 10.07 28.73
C LYS A 156 -16.72 11.49 28.20
N SER A 157 -16.89 11.74 26.91
CA SER A 157 -16.71 13.08 26.32
C SER A 157 -17.99 13.95 26.36
N LYS A 158 -19.05 13.50 27.04
CA LYS A 158 -20.34 14.22 27.17
C LYS A 158 -20.79 14.47 28.63
N GLN A 159 -19.83 14.49 29.56
CA GLN A 159 -20.12 14.97 30.93
C GLN A 159 -19.29 16.23 31.22
#